data_e1e0f1cefffdd1c3becb870314a6f13e
#
_entry.id   e1e0f1cefffdd1c3becb870314a6f13e
#
_cell.length_a   1.000
_cell.length_b   1.000
_cell.length_c   1.000
_cell.angle_alpha   90.00
_cell.angle_beta   90.00
_cell.angle_gamma   90.00
#
_symmetry.space_group_name_H-M   'P 1'
#
loop_
_entity.id
_entity.type
_entity.pdbx_description
1 polymer ?
#
loop_
_entity_poly.entity_id
_entity_poly.type
_entity_poly.pdbx_seq_one_letter_code
_entity_poly.pdbx_strand_id
1 'polypeptide(L)'
;MNKVILMGRLTKNPEIKYAGKDNDMAVARYTLAVNRRYKRDGEQEADFISCVTFGKSAEFAQKYLHKGMRIAIGGRISTGSYKDKDGKTIYTTDVIVEEHEFAQNKDNGAGVDSSG
;
A
#
# COMPACT_ATOMS: atom_id res chain seq x y z
N MET A 1 -14.68 -3.13 -14.64
CA MET A 1 -14.43 -2.30 -13.45
C MET A 1 -13.23 -2.85 -12.71
N ASN A 2 -12.32 -1.99 -12.32
CA ASN A 2 -11.12 -2.39 -11.61
C ASN A 2 -10.98 -1.49 -10.39
N LYS A 3 -11.46 -1.97 -9.25
CA LYS A 3 -11.46 -1.18 -8.03
C LYS A 3 -11.08 -2.06 -6.85
N VAL A 4 -10.19 -1.53 -6.03
CA VAL A 4 -9.70 -2.24 -4.85
C VAL A 4 -9.85 -1.34 -3.65
N ILE A 5 -10.34 -1.89 -2.56
CA ILE A 5 -10.41 -1.21 -1.27
C ILE A 5 -9.81 -2.14 -0.24
N LEU A 6 -8.76 -1.68 0.43
CA LEU A 6 -8.05 -2.50 1.40
C LEU A 6 -7.81 -1.71 2.67
N MET A 7 -7.73 -2.42 3.77
CA MET A 7 -7.32 -1.85 5.04
C MET A 7 -6.25 -2.75 5.63
N GLY A 8 -5.14 -2.18 6.03
CA GLY A 8 -4.05 -2.96 6.58
C GLY A 8 -3.00 -2.07 7.22
N ARG A 9 -1.90 -2.71 7.62
CA ARG A 9 -0.78 -2.01 8.25
C ARG A 9 0.42 -1.99 7.32
N LEU A 10 1.13 -0.88 7.33
CA LEU A 10 2.39 -0.83 6.59
C LEU A 10 3.41 -1.73 7.28
N THR A 11 4.09 -2.55 6.50
CA THR A 11 5.12 -3.44 7.02
C THR A 11 6.47 -2.76 7.14
N LYS A 12 6.65 -1.65 6.42
CA LYS A 12 7.87 -0.85 6.42
C LYS A 12 7.49 0.59 6.12
N ASN A 13 8.43 1.49 6.32
CA ASN A 13 8.25 2.86 5.85
C ASN A 13 8.18 2.86 4.33
N PRO A 14 7.39 3.74 3.73
CA PRO A 14 7.35 3.82 2.27
C PRO A 14 8.72 4.16 1.68
N GLU A 15 8.99 3.52 0.55
CA GLU A 15 10.20 3.79 -0.22
C GLU A 15 9.87 4.81 -1.26
N ILE A 16 10.58 5.92 -1.27
CA ILE A 16 10.27 7.02 -2.17
C ILE A 16 11.35 7.14 -3.23
N LYS A 17 10.93 7.22 -4.47
CA LYS A 17 11.81 7.45 -5.60
C LYS A 17 11.20 8.54 -6.46
N TYR A 18 12.03 9.15 -7.28
CA TYR A 18 11.57 10.15 -8.21
C TYR A 18 11.81 9.64 -9.62
N ALA A 19 10.81 9.79 -10.46
CA ALA A 19 10.83 9.30 -11.82
C ALA A 19 10.48 10.42 -12.78
N GLY A 20 10.53 10.12 -14.07
CA GLY A 20 10.23 11.09 -15.08
C GLY A 20 11.49 11.75 -15.60
N LYS A 21 11.34 12.48 -16.67
CA LYS A 21 12.43 13.10 -17.37
C LYS A 21 13.26 14.02 -16.49
N ASP A 22 12.61 14.76 -15.60
CA ASP A 22 13.28 15.72 -14.71
C ASP A 22 13.30 15.23 -13.28
N ASN A 23 13.00 13.95 -13.04
CA ASN A 23 12.92 13.37 -11.69
C ASN A 23 11.97 14.16 -10.80
N ASP A 24 10.87 14.61 -11.37
CA ASP A 24 9.91 15.41 -10.64
C ASP A 24 8.63 14.67 -10.24
N MET A 25 8.53 13.40 -10.61
CA MET A 25 7.37 12.59 -10.24
C MET A 25 7.71 11.71 -9.06
N ALA A 26 7.16 12.01 -7.92
CA ALA A 26 7.37 11.17 -6.74
C ALA A 26 6.63 9.85 -6.91
N VAL A 27 7.28 8.75 -6.53
CA VAL A 27 6.70 7.41 -6.56
C VAL A 27 6.98 6.78 -5.20
N ALA A 28 5.94 6.37 -4.52
CA ALA A 28 6.07 5.71 -3.22
C ALA A 28 5.63 4.26 -3.34
N ARG A 29 6.42 3.37 -2.76
CA ARG A 29 6.07 1.95 -2.68
C ARG A 29 6.05 1.51 -1.24
N TYR A 30 5.08 0.71 -0.90
CA TYR A 30 5.00 0.12 0.43
C TYR A 30 4.18 -1.17 0.35
N THR A 31 4.25 -1.95 1.40
CA THR A 31 3.50 -3.20 1.48
C THR A 31 2.53 -3.12 2.64
N LEU A 32 1.29 -3.46 2.38
CA LEU A 32 0.28 -3.55 3.42
C LEU A 32 0.07 -4.99 3.83
N ALA A 33 0.01 -5.23 5.12
CA ALA A 33 -0.39 -6.52 5.66
C ALA A 33 -1.88 -6.43 5.93
N VAL A 34 -2.66 -7.13 5.13
CA VAL A 34 -4.12 -7.14 5.21
C VAL A 34 -4.55 -8.43 5.86
N ASN A 35 -5.17 -8.33 7.03
CA ASN A 35 -5.58 -9.52 7.78
C ASN A 35 -6.62 -10.30 7.01
N ARG A 36 -6.45 -11.61 7.02
CA ARG A 36 -7.44 -12.48 6.42
C ARG A 36 -8.66 -12.56 7.32
N ARG A 37 -9.82 -12.55 6.69
CA ARG A 37 -11.08 -12.63 7.41
C ARG A 37 -11.24 -14.00 8.04
N TYR A 38 -10.85 -15.03 7.29
CA TYR A 38 -10.90 -16.41 7.74
C TYR A 38 -9.55 -17.03 7.48
N LYS A 39 -9.04 -17.76 8.46
CA LYS A 39 -7.82 -18.52 8.24
C LYS A 39 -7.95 -19.88 8.88
N ARG A 40 -7.31 -20.85 8.27
CA ARG A 40 -7.24 -22.20 8.82
C ARG A 40 -5.97 -22.33 9.63
N ASP A 41 -5.94 -23.32 10.52
CA ASP A 41 -4.74 -23.60 11.28
C ASP A 41 -3.57 -23.82 10.33
N GLY A 42 -2.46 -23.21 10.62
CA GLY A 42 -1.26 -23.32 9.81
C GLY A 42 -1.17 -22.34 8.67
N GLU A 43 -2.22 -21.58 8.40
CA GLU A 43 -2.17 -20.56 7.34
C GLU A 43 -1.68 -19.24 7.90
N GLN A 44 -1.12 -18.42 7.04
CA GLN A 44 -0.70 -17.08 7.47
C GLN A 44 -1.92 -16.22 7.78
N GLU A 45 -1.73 -15.29 8.66
CA GLU A 45 -2.83 -14.44 9.13
C GLU A 45 -3.12 -13.28 8.22
N ALA A 46 -2.18 -12.90 7.37
CA ALA A 46 -2.33 -11.72 6.54
C ALA A 46 -1.83 -11.98 5.14
N ASP A 47 -2.40 -11.24 4.22
CA ASP A 47 -1.88 -11.16 2.86
C ASP A 47 -1.05 -9.90 2.75
N PHE A 48 0.10 -10.02 2.09
CA PHE A 48 1.02 -8.89 1.92
C PHE A 48 0.84 -8.35 0.52
N ILE A 49 0.35 -7.13 0.45
CA ILE A 49 -0.08 -6.53 -0.82
C ILE A 49 0.86 -5.40 -1.17
N SER A 50 1.50 -5.50 -2.34
CA SER A 50 2.37 -4.45 -2.84
C SER A 50 1.55 -3.28 -3.34
N CYS A 51 1.87 -2.09 -2.86
CA CYS A 51 1.15 -0.87 -3.22
C CYS A 51 2.12 0.15 -3.79
N VAL A 52 1.65 0.90 -4.76
CA VAL A 52 2.44 1.99 -5.33
C VAL A 52 1.53 3.18 -5.54
N THR A 53 2.06 4.37 -5.35
CA THR A 53 1.30 5.59 -5.55
C THR A 53 2.22 6.66 -6.12
N PHE A 54 1.64 7.64 -6.77
CA PHE A 54 2.39 8.60 -7.58
C PHE A 54 2.02 10.03 -7.21
N GLY A 55 2.92 10.95 -7.51
CA GLY A 55 2.63 12.37 -7.42
C GLY A 55 2.28 12.82 -6.02
N LYS A 56 1.21 13.56 -5.89
CA LYS A 56 0.80 14.10 -4.60
C LYS A 56 0.48 13.02 -3.58
N SER A 57 -0.09 11.90 -4.03
CA SER A 57 -0.33 10.77 -3.15
C SER A 57 0.97 10.18 -2.62
N ALA A 58 2.02 10.17 -3.47
CA ALA A 58 3.32 9.69 -3.02
C ALA A 58 3.94 10.65 -2.00
N GLU A 59 3.78 11.94 -2.22
CA GLU A 59 4.25 12.95 -1.26
C GLU A 59 3.52 12.81 0.07
N PHE A 60 2.21 12.55 0.00
CA PHE A 60 1.42 12.30 1.19
C PHE A 60 1.97 11.07 1.94
N ALA A 61 2.25 10.01 1.20
CA ALA A 61 2.78 8.79 1.81
C ALA A 61 4.13 9.06 2.49
N GLN A 62 5.00 9.80 1.82
CA GLN A 62 6.29 10.14 2.38
C GLN A 62 6.15 10.92 3.69
N LYS A 63 5.21 11.83 3.71
CA LYS A 63 5.06 12.77 4.82
C LYS A 63 4.35 12.15 6.01
N TYR A 64 3.37 11.31 5.77
CA TYR A 64 2.45 10.88 6.82
C TYR A 64 2.42 9.40 7.11
N LEU A 65 2.91 8.55 6.21
CA LEU A 65 2.81 7.11 6.41
C LEU A 65 4.12 6.53 6.93
N HIS A 66 4.01 5.58 7.84
CA HIS A 66 5.20 4.93 8.39
C HIS A 66 4.88 3.51 8.81
N LYS A 67 5.92 2.75 9.05
CA LYS A 67 5.82 1.35 9.45
C LYS A 67 4.88 1.19 10.63
N GLY A 68 4.00 0.22 10.54
CA GLY A 68 3.07 -0.13 11.61
C GLY A 68 1.77 0.65 11.60
N MET A 69 1.70 1.70 10.81
CA MET A 69 0.50 2.51 10.73
C MET A 69 -0.60 1.75 9.99
N ARG A 70 -1.82 1.88 10.47
CA ARG A 70 -2.98 1.25 9.85
C ARG A 70 -3.71 2.26 8.99
N ILE A 71 -3.94 1.89 7.74
CA ILE A 71 -4.60 2.78 6.79
C ILE A 71 -5.58 2.00 5.93
N ALA A 72 -6.50 2.72 5.34
CA ALA A 72 -7.36 2.21 4.30
C ALA A 72 -6.94 2.87 2.99
N ILE A 73 -6.97 2.11 1.93
CA ILE A 73 -6.63 2.64 0.61
C ILE A 73 -7.69 2.26 -0.40
N GLY A 74 -7.82 3.09 -1.41
CA GLY A 74 -8.64 2.80 -2.58
C GLY A 74 -7.78 2.95 -3.82
N GLY A 75 -7.98 2.07 -4.78
CA GLY A 75 -7.22 2.12 -6.01
C GLY A 75 -7.61 1.03 -6.97
N ARG A 76 -6.66 0.57 -7.75
CA ARG A 76 -6.89 -0.44 -8.79
C ARG A 76 -5.72 -1.40 -8.88
N ILE A 77 -5.97 -2.59 -9.40
CA ILE A 77 -4.93 -3.58 -9.62
C ILE A 77 -4.23 -3.28 -10.94
N SER A 78 -2.92 -3.35 -10.93
CA SER A 78 -2.11 -3.22 -12.13
C SER A 78 -1.14 -4.38 -12.19
N THR A 79 -1.05 -5.01 -13.34
CA THR A 79 -0.11 -6.11 -13.53
C THR A 79 0.94 -5.70 -14.54
N GLY A 80 2.10 -6.31 -14.41
CA GLY A 80 3.19 -6.06 -15.34
C GLY A 80 4.13 -7.24 -15.37
N SER A 81 5.23 -7.07 -16.05
CA SER A 81 6.25 -8.10 -16.09
C SER A 81 7.60 -7.49 -16.45
N TYR A 82 8.66 -8.19 -16.06
CA TYR A 82 10.00 -7.82 -16.47
C TYR A 82 10.82 -9.10 -16.56
N LYS A 83 11.99 -9.00 -17.18
CA LYS A 83 12.88 -10.15 -17.27
C LYS A 83 13.99 -10.00 -16.26
N ASP A 84 14.30 -11.10 -15.56
CA ASP A 84 15.42 -11.08 -14.62
C ASP A 84 16.72 -11.34 -15.37
N LYS A 85 17.80 -11.46 -14.64
CA LYS A 85 19.12 -11.65 -15.25
C LYS A 85 19.24 -12.98 -15.97
N ASP A 86 18.42 -13.96 -15.60
CA ASP A 86 18.46 -15.26 -16.25
C ASP A 86 17.51 -15.35 -17.44
N GLY A 87 16.89 -14.25 -17.80
CA GLY A 87 15.96 -14.21 -18.93
C GLY A 87 14.57 -14.72 -18.61
N LYS A 88 14.29 -15.03 -17.35
CA LYS A 88 12.94 -15.47 -16.96
C LYS A 88 12.01 -14.30 -16.84
N THR A 89 10.79 -14.48 -17.27
CA THR A 89 9.75 -13.47 -17.13
C THR A 89 9.19 -13.50 -15.72
N ILE A 90 9.29 -12.37 -15.03
CA ILE A 90 8.74 -12.22 -13.69
C ILE A 90 7.48 -11.37 -13.79
N TYR A 91 6.38 -11.88 -13.29
CA TYR A 91 5.10 -11.18 -13.33
C TYR A 91 4.88 -10.45 -12.03
N THR A 92 4.33 -9.26 -12.12
CA THR A 92 4.09 -8.44 -10.94
C THR A 92 2.61 -8.08 -10.84
N THR A 93 2.15 -7.90 -9.62
CA THR A 93 0.79 -7.44 -9.34
C THR A 93 0.89 -6.40 -8.25
N ASP A 94 0.46 -5.19 -8.55
CA ASP A 94 0.51 -4.09 -7.59
C ASP A 94 -0.86 -3.46 -7.50
N VAL A 95 -1.12 -2.82 -6.38
CA VAL A 95 -2.29 -1.95 -6.26
C VAL A 95 -1.80 -0.53 -6.45
N ILE A 96 -2.33 0.14 -7.46
CA ILE A 96 -2.07 1.56 -7.68
C ILE A 96 -3.02 2.32 -6.78
N VAL A 97 -2.47 2.98 -5.78
CA VAL A 97 -3.28 3.63 -4.75
C VAL A 97 -3.64 5.03 -5.22
N GLU A 98 -4.93 5.30 -5.22
CA GLU A 98 -5.48 6.58 -5.67
C GLU A 98 -5.94 7.43 -4.50
N GLU A 99 -6.25 6.79 -3.37
CA GLU A 99 -6.65 7.54 -2.18
C GLU A 99 -6.23 6.81 -0.92
N HIS A 100 -5.93 7.58 0.10
CA HIS A 100 -5.53 7.07 1.41
C HIS A 100 -6.47 7.62 2.47
N GLU A 101 -6.76 6.80 3.48
CA GLU A 101 -7.46 7.26 4.67
C GLU A 101 -6.83 6.64 5.90
N PHE A 102 -6.73 7.39 6.97
CA PHE A 102 -6.23 6.86 8.21
C PHE A 102 -7.30 5.98 8.84
N ALA A 103 -6.94 4.75 9.13
CA ALA A 103 -7.84 3.81 9.76
C ALA A 103 -7.44 3.53 11.19
N GLN A 104 -6.48 4.27 11.69
CA GLN A 104 -5.98 4.12 13.02
C GLN A 104 -6.97 4.69 13.98
N ASN A 105 -7.42 3.92 14.89
CA ASN A 105 -8.26 4.47 15.88
C ASN A 105 -7.54 5.30 16.75
N LYS A 106 -8.12 6.09 17.16
CA LYS A 106 -7.54 6.74 18.05
C LYS A 106 -7.55 6.04 19.28
N ASP A 107 -7.20 5.12 19.34
CA ASP A 107 -7.12 4.35 20.42
C ASP A 107 -6.85 4.98 21.53
N ASN A 108 -7.06 5.32 20.79
CA ASN A 108 -6.82 5.85 21.15
C ASN A 108 -7.43 6.50 21.23
N GLY A 109 -8.10 6.52 21.04
CA GLY A 109 -8.62 6.97 21.14
C GLY A 109 -9.34 7.41 20.94
N ALA A 110 -9.59 7.66 21.08
CA ALA A 110 -10.17 7.95 20.97
C ALA A 110 -10.92 8.04 20.53
N GLY A 111 -11.24 8.01 20.37
CA GLY A 111 -11.80 8.00 20.10
C GLY A 111 -12.55 8.37 19.53
N VAL A 112 -12.69 8.64 19.33
CA VAL A 112 -13.14 8.86 18.97
C VAL A 112 -13.75 9.04 18.32
N ASP A 113 -14.00 9.20 18.09
CA ASP A 113 -14.34 9.28 17.58
C ASP A 113 -14.84 9.30 16.91
N SER A 114 -15.18 9.48 16.78
CA SER A 114 -15.35 9.36 16.27
C SER A 114 -15.69 9.27 15.45
N SER A 115 -15.91 9.39 15.05
CA SER A 115 -15.82 9.17 14.51
C SER A 115 -15.78 8.88 14.08
N GLY A 116 -15.90 8.81 13.88
CA GLY A 116 -15.61 8.53 13.71
C GLY A 116 -15.52 8.47 13.51
#